data_03e633994fd8fb565fc0f0e1e8d2f61c
#
_entry.id   03e633994fd8fb565fc0f0e1e8d2f61c
#
_cell.length_a   1.000
_cell.length_b   1.000
_cell.length_c   1.000
_cell.angle_alpha   90.00
_cell.angle_beta   90.00
_cell.angle_gamma   90.00
#
_symmetry.space_group_name_H-M   'P 1'
#
loop_
_entity.id
_entity.type
_entity.pdbx_description
1 polymer ?
#
loop_
_entity_poly.entity_id
_entity_poly.type
_entity_poly.pdbx_seq_one_letter_code
_entity_poly.pdbx_strand_id
1 'polypeptide(L)'
;MKISRLTAALAIILTSILSLEAQNGTMTPYSSYGLGVLRDGATSAQRSMGGVGYAMRSGRQINAMNPASYAAIDTLTFLFDMGIDVTSLKQSEVIDNKTVKDSNFGGGLDYVTMQFPICKRIGASIGLLPFSSVGYSFGSKIDNGIDSRQGSGSLNELYAGIAGEPFKGFTVGANISYLFGTILNETYAQVSTTQSALFQRQMIVRDYRLNFGLQYSLPVNKIDRFTVGLTYSPGKSLHGTGRSVNYDTANESTPEYSDEHKLQGSYSLPDTWGVGINYEFRRKVMLEFDYTYQPWSKAKYREFLNFDYVNRSKYALGVQYTPDFRGSYLKRISYRLGGNYSNDYMRIAGNRLRQYSISAGFGFPVPTFKTTINLGVEYMHRQAHPNPLIKENYVNITLGVNFNEMWFNQRKIY
;
A
#
# COMPACT_ATOMS: atom_id res chain seq x y z
N MET A 1 -30.74 -2.77 -23.10
CA MET A 1 -31.34 -3.26 -21.83
C MET A 1 -30.43 -4.11 -20.93
N LYS A 2 -29.39 -4.79 -21.44
CA LYS A 2 -28.44 -5.57 -20.59
C LYS A 2 -27.35 -4.69 -19.91
N ILE A 3 -26.98 -3.57 -20.52
CA ILE A 3 -25.94 -2.64 -20.01
C ILE A 3 -26.43 -1.92 -18.73
N SER A 4 -27.70 -1.52 -18.68
CA SER A 4 -28.28 -0.84 -17.50
C SER A 4 -28.34 -1.72 -16.24
N ARG A 5 -28.43 -3.03 -16.38
CA ARG A 5 -28.44 -3.96 -15.25
C ARG A 5 -27.05 -4.18 -14.67
N LEU A 6 -26.02 -4.17 -15.53
CA LEU A 6 -24.63 -4.31 -15.08
C LEU A 6 -24.13 -3.04 -14.38
N THR A 7 -24.48 -1.87 -14.94
CA THR A 7 -24.17 -0.57 -14.31
C THR A 7 -24.97 -0.35 -13.02
N ALA A 8 -26.23 -0.79 -12.95
CA ALA A 8 -27.02 -0.75 -11.73
C ALA A 8 -26.48 -1.71 -10.66
N ALA A 9 -26.06 -2.94 -11.02
CA ALA A 9 -25.44 -3.87 -10.10
C ALA A 9 -24.08 -3.34 -9.60
N LEU A 10 -23.28 -2.75 -10.46
CA LEU A 10 -22.00 -2.12 -10.09
C LEU A 10 -22.22 -0.91 -9.17
N ALA A 11 -23.25 -0.09 -9.44
CA ALA A 11 -23.62 1.03 -8.60
C ALA A 11 -24.12 0.59 -7.21
N ILE A 12 -24.91 -0.48 -7.14
CA ILE A 12 -25.39 -1.06 -5.88
C ILE A 12 -24.23 -1.65 -5.08
N ILE A 13 -23.28 -2.32 -5.73
CA ILE A 13 -22.07 -2.82 -5.09
C ILE A 13 -21.21 -1.64 -4.59
N LEU A 14 -21.05 -0.59 -5.39
CA LEU A 14 -20.32 0.63 -4.98
C LEU A 14 -20.99 1.34 -3.79
N THR A 15 -22.31 1.46 -3.79
CA THR A 15 -23.05 2.11 -2.69
C THR A 15 -23.06 1.26 -1.42
N SER A 16 -23.12 -0.06 -1.52
CA SER A 16 -22.98 -0.94 -0.36
C SER A 16 -21.58 -0.94 0.24
N ILE A 17 -20.55 -0.69 -0.56
CA ILE A 17 -19.15 -0.54 -0.12
C ILE A 17 -18.94 0.82 0.57
N LEU A 18 -19.62 1.87 0.13
CA LEU A 18 -19.55 3.21 0.74
C LEU A 18 -20.28 3.29 2.09
N SER A 19 -21.19 2.37 2.38
CA SER A 19 -21.88 2.26 3.69
C SER A 19 -21.12 1.39 4.69
N LEU A 20 -20.08 0.68 4.30
CA LEU A 20 -19.08 0.17 5.22
C LEU A 20 -18.36 1.39 5.79
N GLU A 21 -18.73 1.78 7.01
CA GLU A 21 -17.93 2.71 7.81
C GLU A 21 -16.47 2.31 7.59
N ALA A 22 -15.61 3.31 7.35
CA ALA A 22 -14.19 3.08 7.06
C ALA A 22 -13.54 2.35 8.24
N GLN A 23 -13.83 1.06 8.36
CA GLN A 23 -13.16 0.18 9.30
C GLN A 23 -11.70 0.13 8.84
N ASN A 24 -10.85 0.57 9.73
CA ASN A 24 -9.40 0.53 9.51
C ASN A 24 -9.02 -0.84 8.96
N GLY A 25 -8.46 -0.87 7.76
CA GLY A 25 -8.11 -2.12 7.06
C GLY A 25 -7.00 -2.93 7.73
N THR A 26 -6.49 -2.47 8.88
CA THR A 26 -5.48 -3.13 9.72
C THR A 26 -5.95 -3.13 11.16
N MET A 27 -6.13 -4.30 11.74
CA MET A 27 -6.46 -4.48 13.15
C MET A 27 -5.30 -5.23 13.85
N THR A 28 -4.10 -4.62 13.86
CA THR A 28 -2.89 -5.23 14.40
C THR A 28 -2.29 -4.38 15.51
N PRO A 29 -1.98 -4.96 16.69
CA PRO A 29 -1.26 -4.29 17.77
C PRO A 29 0.07 -3.67 17.32
N TYR A 30 0.73 -4.26 16.34
CA TYR A 30 1.97 -3.71 15.78
C TYR A 30 1.77 -2.36 15.06
N SER A 31 0.55 -2.02 14.65
CA SER A 31 0.26 -0.71 14.06
C SER A 31 0.26 0.45 15.08
N SER A 32 0.31 0.14 16.39
CA SER A 32 0.42 1.17 17.44
C SER A 32 1.79 1.87 17.47
N TYR A 33 2.76 1.34 16.77
CA TYR A 33 4.12 1.87 16.75
C TYR A 33 4.41 2.64 15.46
N GLY A 34 5.22 3.70 15.59
CA GLY A 34 5.70 4.49 14.47
C GLY A 34 4.57 5.16 13.67
N LEU A 35 4.62 4.98 12.35
CA LEU A 35 3.60 5.45 11.42
C LEU A 35 2.54 4.37 11.10
N GLY A 36 2.51 3.28 11.86
CA GLY A 36 1.65 2.13 11.59
C GLY A 36 2.24 1.15 10.57
N VAL A 37 1.38 0.36 9.94
CA VAL A 37 1.80 -0.61 8.91
C VAL A 37 1.97 0.12 7.58
N LEU A 38 3.21 0.10 7.06
CA LEU A 38 3.51 0.69 5.75
C LEU A 38 2.85 -0.11 4.63
N ARG A 39 2.28 0.63 3.66
CA ARG A 39 1.65 0.08 2.47
C ARG A 39 2.51 0.41 1.24
N ASP A 40 2.66 -0.54 0.33
CA ASP A 40 3.32 -0.30 -0.95
C ASP A 40 2.28 0.21 -1.96
N GLY A 41 2.64 1.16 -2.81
CA GLY A 41 1.76 1.72 -3.86
C GLY A 41 1.52 0.75 -5.04
N ALA A 42 1.40 -0.56 -4.76
CA ALA A 42 1.20 -1.61 -5.74
C ALA A 42 -0.29 -1.77 -6.08
N THR A 43 -0.62 -1.88 -7.36
CA THR A 43 -1.97 -2.21 -7.84
C THR A 43 -2.34 -3.67 -7.55
N SER A 44 -3.62 -4.05 -7.67
CA SER A 44 -4.08 -5.44 -7.45
C SER A 44 -3.35 -6.46 -8.32
N ALA A 45 -3.00 -6.07 -9.56
CA ALA A 45 -2.21 -6.92 -10.44
C ALA A 45 -0.79 -7.16 -9.91
N GLN A 46 -0.13 -6.11 -9.40
CA GLN A 46 1.22 -6.19 -8.82
C GLN A 46 1.21 -6.94 -7.48
N ARG A 47 0.21 -6.74 -6.62
CA ARG A 47 0.03 -7.49 -5.35
C ARG A 47 -0.08 -8.99 -5.60
N SER A 48 -0.80 -9.39 -6.67
CA SER A 48 -0.90 -10.79 -7.09
C SER A 48 0.45 -11.40 -7.52
N MET A 49 1.49 -10.57 -7.67
CA MET A 49 2.87 -10.94 -8.05
C MET A 49 3.87 -10.57 -6.95
N GLY A 50 3.48 -10.64 -5.66
CA GLY A 50 4.37 -10.31 -4.54
C GLY A 50 4.63 -8.81 -4.34
N GLY A 51 3.93 -7.92 -5.06
CA GLY A 51 4.11 -6.48 -4.97
C GLY A 51 5.34 -5.97 -5.72
N VAL A 52 5.70 -6.58 -6.85
CA VAL A 52 6.77 -6.12 -7.75
C VAL A 52 6.28 -5.03 -8.70
N GLY A 53 7.19 -4.15 -9.16
CA GLY A 53 6.81 -3.07 -10.06
C GLY A 53 7.94 -2.12 -10.48
N TYR A 54 9.14 -2.18 -9.90
CA TYR A 54 10.17 -1.19 -10.20
C TYR A 54 10.68 -1.26 -11.64
N ALA A 55 10.72 -2.46 -12.22
CA ALA A 55 11.12 -2.66 -13.61
C ALA A 55 9.95 -2.97 -14.55
N MET A 56 8.71 -3.10 -14.02
CA MET A 56 7.53 -3.38 -14.82
C MET A 56 7.21 -2.21 -15.75
N ARG A 57 7.16 -2.49 -17.06
CA ARG A 57 6.84 -1.53 -18.11
C ARG A 57 5.71 -2.05 -18.98
N SER A 58 4.55 -1.42 -18.90
CA SER A 58 3.36 -1.85 -19.63
C SER A 58 2.60 -0.65 -20.20
N GLY A 59 2.13 -0.75 -21.44
CA GLY A 59 1.22 0.22 -22.02
C GLY A 59 -0.26 0.00 -21.65
N ARG A 60 -0.54 -1.03 -20.82
CA ARG A 60 -1.91 -1.46 -20.49
C ARG A 60 -2.20 -1.57 -19.00
N GLN A 61 -1.20 -1.40 -18.16
CA GLN A 61 -1.31 -1.45 -16.70
C GLN A 61 -0.61 -0.24 -16.11
N ILE A 62 -1.24 0.41 -15.14
CA ILE A 62 -0.66 1.52 -14.41
C ILE A 62 0.36 0.97 -13.41
N ASN A 63 1.50 1.62 -13.31
CA ASN A 63 2.53 1.28 -12.35
C ASN A 63 3.01 2.54 -11.63
N ALA A 64 2.39 2.84 -10.49
CA ALA A 64 2.74 3.99 -9.66
C ALA A 64 4.03 3.80 -8.85
N MET A 65 4.52 2.56 -8.71
CA MET A 65 5.74 2.24 -7.95
C MET A 65 7.00 2.83 -8.61
N ASN A 66 7.02 2.89 -9.97
CA ASN A 66 8.10 3.56 -10.70
C ASN A 66 7.53 4.56 -11.72
N PRO A 67 7.65 5.87 -11.47
CA PRO A 67 7.10 6.87 -12.38
C PRO A 67 7.65 6.82 -13.82
N ALA A 68 8.86 6.30 -14.04
CA ALA A 68 9.41 6.14 -15.40
C ALA A 68 8.54 5.26 -16.31
N SER A 69 7.72 4.37 -15.72
CA SER A 69 6.84 3.47 -16.46
C SER A 69 5.74 4.19 -17.24
N TYR A 70 5.36 5.43 -16.87
CA TYR A 70 4.28 6.17 -17.53
C TYR A 70 4.55 6.47 -19.00
N ALA A 71 5.81 6.60 -19.38
CA ALA A 71 6.21 6.81 -20.79
C ALA A 71 5.92 5.59 -21.69
N ALA A 72 5.58 4.43 -21.11
CA ALA A 72 5.25 3.23 -21.88
C ALA A 72 3.79 3.19 -22.39
N ILE A 73 2.96 4.16 -21.97
CA ILE A 73 1.56 4.19 -22.39
C ILE A 73 1.41 4.36 -23.91
N ASP A 74 0.48 3.62 -24.51
CA ASP A 74 0.15 3.75 -25.90
C ASP A 74 -0.53 5.12 -26.17
N THR A 75 -0.19 5.75 -27.29
CA THR A 75 -0.89 6.97 -27.75
C THR A 75 -2.37 6.66 -27.97
N LEU A 76 -3.25 7.62 -27.68
CA LEU A 76 -4.72 7.49 -27.76
C LEU A 76 -5.33 6.56 -26.69
N THR A 77 -4.59 6.20 -25.65
CA THR A 77 -5.07 5.31 -24.60
C THR A 77 -5.23 6.07 -23.28
N PHE A 78 -6.35 5.86 -22.60
CA PHE A 78 -6.57 6.29 -21.23
C PHE A 78 -6.71 5.04 -20.36
N LEU A 79 -5.94 4.99 -19.29
CA LEU A 79 -6.01 3.93 -18.29
C LEU A 79 -6.61 4.49 -17.00
N PHE A 80 -7.53 3.74 -16.43
CA PHE A 80 -8.06 3.96 -15.09
C PHE A 80 -8.00 2.63 -14.32
N ASP A 81 -7.41 2.62 -13.15
CA ASP A 81 -7.29 1.43 -12.32
C ASP A 81 -7.73 1.75 -10.89
N MET A 82 -8.62 0.94 -10.35
CA MET A 82 -9.07 1.04 -8.97
C MET A 82 -9.06 -0.34 -8.33
N GLY A 83 -8.75 -0.38 -7.04
CA GLY A 83 -8.70 -1.61 -6.28
C GLY A 83 -9.36 -1.49 -4.92
N ILE A 84 -9.96 -2.59 -4.49
CA ILE A 84 -10.43 -2.80 -3.14
C ILE A 84 -9.68 -3.98 -2.53
N ASP A 85 -9.46 -3.95 -1.24
CA ASP A 85 -8.89 -5.06 -0.49
C ASP A 85 -9.80 -5.47 0.67
N VAL A 86 -9.72 -6.76 0.99
CA VAL A 86 -10.36 -7.37 2.15
C VAL A 86 -9.31 -8.21 2.86
N THR A 87 -9.15 -7.97 4.16
CA THR A 87 -8.14 -8.61 4.99
C THR A 87 -8.80 -9.38 6.13
N SER A 88 -8.46 -10.64 6.27
CA SER A 88 -8.74 -11.45 7.45
C SER A 88 -7.42 -11.67 8.20
N LEU A 89 -7.36 -11.23 9.44
CA LEU A 89 -6.21 -11.35 10.32
C LEU A 89 -6.52 -12.33 11.45
N LYS A 90 -5.64 -13.31 11.64
CA LYS A 90 -5.63 -14.21 12.81
C LYS A 90 -4.37 -13.96 13.62
N GLN A 91 -4.55 -13.66 14.89
CA GLN A 91 -3.49 -13.36 15.84
C GLN A 91 -3.38 -14.46 16.89
N SER A 92 -2.17 -14.68 17.40
CA SER A 92 -1.95 -15.58 18.54
C SER A 92 -0.76 -15.12 19.36
N GLU A 93 -0.93 -15.15 20.67
CA GLU A 93 0.09 -14.80 21.67
C GLU A 93 0.10 -15.87 22.76
N VAL A 94 1.27 -16.10 23.36
CA VAL A 94 1.41 -17.00 24.50
C VAL A 94 1.57 -16.15 25.77
N ILE A 95 0.54 -16.18 26.64
CA ILE A 95 0.50 -15.50 27.93
C ILE A 95 0.34 -16.57 29.01
N ASP A 96 1.23 -16.60 29.99
CA ASP A 96 1.20 -17.58 31.11
C ASP A 96 1.03 -19.03 30.63
N ASN A 97 1.81 -19.45 29.64
CA ASN A 97 1.74 -20.78 29.00
C ASN A 97 0.39 -21.14 28.36
N LYS A 98 -0.50 -20.16 28.17
CA LYS A 98 -1.76 -20.32 27.43
C LYS A 98 -1.69 -19.58 26.13
N THR A 99 -2.14 -20.21 25.05
CA THR A 99 -2.27 -19.55 23.75
C THR A 99 -3.59 -18.81 23.67
N VAL A 100 -3.53 -17.49 23.64
CA VAL A 100 -4.66 -16.60 23.37
C VAL A 100 -4.72 -16.38 21.85
N LYS A 101 -5.90 -16.47 21.28
CA LYS A 101 -6.15 -16.25 19.84
C LYS A 101 -7.21 -15.20 19.66
N ASP A 102 -7.02 -14.38 18.63
CA ASP A 102 -7.99 -13.38 18.20
C ASP A 102 -8.07 -13.36 16.66
N SER A 103 -9.18 -12.86 16.12
CA SER A 103 -9.38 -12.74 14.68
C SER A 103 -10.13 -11.46 14.35
N ASN A 104 -9.58 -10.73 13.38
CA ASN A 104 -10.11 -9.46 12.93
C ASN A 104 -10.35 -9.50 11.42
N PHE A 105 -11.31 -8.71 10.98
CA PHE A 105 -11.68 -8.58 9.58
C PHE A 105 -11.76 -7.10 9.23
N GLY A 106 -11.16 -6.73 8.10
CA GLY A 106 -11.16 -5.35 7.62
C GLY A 106 -11.08 -5.31 6.10
N GLY A 107 -11.20 -4.13 5.54
CA GLY A 107 -11.10 -3.92 4.09
C GLY A 107 -11.59 -2.56 3.68
N GLY A 108 -11.37 -2.19 2.44
CA GLY A 108 -11.82 -0.92 1.90
C GLY A 108 -11.29 -0.61 0.52
N LEU A 109 -11.45 0.66 0.13
CA LEU A 109 -10.83 1.19 -1.08
C LEU A 109 -9.32 1.24 -0.87
N ASP A 110 -8.58 0.57 -1.75
CA ASP A 110 -7.13 0.48 -1.65
C ASP A 110 -6.45 1.59 -2.44
N TYR A 111 -6.77 1.71 -3.74
CA TYR A 111 -6.19 2.75 -4.59
C TYR A 111 -7.13 3.15 -5.73
N VAL A 112 -6.89 4.35 -6.25
CA VAL A 112 -7.46 4.84 -7.51
C VAL A 112 -6.36 5.54 -8.29
N THR A 113 -6.12 5.12 -9.53
CA THR A 113 -5.06 5.68 -10.38
C THR A 113 -5.55 5.87 -11.82
N MET A 114 -5.02 6.88 -12.47
CA MET A 114 -5.27 7.19 -13.89
C MET A 114 -3.94 7.43 -14.58
N GLN A 115 -3.86 7.04 -15.86
CA GLN A 115 -2.69 7.30 -16.68
C GLN A 115 -3.12 7.63 -18.11
N PHE A 116 -2.47 8.63 -18.70
CA PHE A 116 -2.78 9.10 -20.04
C PHE A 116 -1.52 9.61 -20.76
N PRO A 117 -1.48 9.52 -22.11
CA PRO A 117 -0.41 10.08 -22.89
C PRO A 117 -0.57 11.59 -23.02
N ILE A 118 0.51 12.35 -22.84
CA ILE A 118 0.57 13.78 -23.17
C ILE A 118 0.93 13.93 -24.66
N CYS A 119 1.95 13.19 -25.06
CA CYS A 119 2.35 13.08 -26.47
C CYS A 119 3.09 11.74 -26.69
N LYS A 120 3.58 11.52 -27.88
CA LYS A 120 4.40 10.34 -28.17
C LYS A 120 5.63 10.35 -27.26
N ARG A 121 5.83 9.28 -26.48
CA ARG A 121 6.94 9.10 -25.51
C ARG A 121 6.83 9.90 -24.21
N ILE A 122 5.74 10.64 -23.98
CA ILE A 122 5.51 11.32 -22.70
C ILE A 122 4.14 10.91 -22.17
N GLY A 123 4.13 10.34 -20.98
CA GLY A 123 2.92 9.95 -20.26
C GLY A 123 2.84 10.61 -18.89
N ALA A 124 1.63 10.78 -18.43
CA ALA A 124 1.34 11.28 -17.09
C ALA A 124 0.41 10.35 -16.34
N SER A 125 0.50 10.40 -15.00
CA SER A 125 -0.38 9.64 -14.12
C SER A 125 -0.75 10.50 -12.91
N ILE A 126 -1.97 10.28 -12.43
CA ILE A 126 -2.48 10.86 -11.18
C ILE A 126 -3.22 9.78 -10.41
N GLY A 127 -3.17 9.82 -9.08
CA GLY A 127 -3.94 8.86 -8.30
C GLY A 127 -3.78 9.03 -6.81
N LEU A 128 -4.62 8.28 -6.10
CA LEU A 128 -4.64 8.17 -4.66
C LEU A 128 -4.12 6.79 -4.26
N LEU A 129 -3.11 6.74 -3.41
CA LEU A 129 -2.46 5.52 -2.92
C LEU A 129 -2.44 5.53 -1.39
N PRO A 130 -2.56 4.37 -0.72
CA PRO A 130 -2.31 4.28 0.71
C PRO A 130 -0.79 4.35 0.98
N PHE A 131 -0.40 5.03 2.04
CA PHE A 131 0.98 5.09 2.51
C PHE A 131 1.19 4.26 3.78
N SER A 132 0.31 4.43 4.78
CA SER A 132 0.31 3.62 6.00
C SER A 132 -1.07 3.55 6.62
N SER A 133 -1.29 2.56 7.48
CA SER A 133 -2.55 2.40 8.20
C SER A 133 -2.29 2.01 9.66
N VAL A 134 -3.13 2.54 10.54
CA VAL A 134 -3.16 2.26 11.98
C VAL A 134 -4.55 1.75 12.32
N GLY A 135 -4.61 0.61 12.97
CA GLY A 135 -5.84 0.05 13.50
C GLY A 135 -5.49 -0.98 14.57
N TYR A 136 -5.88 -0.74 15.82
CA TYR A 136 -5.73 -1.69 16.91
C TYR A 136 -6.70 -1.36 18.04
N SER A 137 -7.09 -2.39 18.76
CA SER A 137 -7.81 -2.29 20.02
C SER A 137 -7.41 -3.48 20.87
N PHE A 138 -6.76 -3.23 21.99
CA PHE A 138 -6.40 -4.27 22.95
C PHE A 138 -6.34 -3.69 24.35
N GLY A 139 -6.51 -4.55 25.36
CA GLY A 139 -6.44 -4.13 26.75
C GLY A 139 -6.01 -5.27 27.65
N SER A 140 -5.52 -4.90 28.82
CA SER A 140 -5.15 -5.84 29.88
C SER A 140 -5.74 -5.42 31.21
N LYS A 141 -6.02 -6.42 32.08
CA LYS A 141 -6.30 -6.17 33.46
C LYS A 141 -4.99 -5.86 34.16
N ILE A 142 -4.96 -4.78 34.94
CA ILE A 142 -3.89 -4.43 35.87
C ILE A 142 -4.36 -4.68 37.29
N ASP A 143 -3.46 -4.72 38.25
CA ASP A 143 -3.74 -5.16 39.66
C ASP A 143 -4.96 -4.45 40.27
N ASN A 144 -5.22 -3.19 39.95
CA ASN A 144 -6.36 -2.44 40.48
C ASN A 144 -7.23 -1.80 39.34
N GLY A 145 -7.24 -2.35 38.13
CA GLY A 145 -8.02 -1.70 37.07
C GLY A 145 -7.90 -2.33 35.69
N ILE A 146 -8.07 -1.50 34.67
CA ILE A 146 -8.01 -1.87 33.25
C ILE A 146 -7.13 -0.84 32.51
N ASP A 147 -6.21 -1.32 31.70
CA ASP A 147 -5.49 -0.55 30.66
C ASP A 147 -6.04 -0.98 29.29
N SER A 148 -6.66 -0.05 28.58
CA SER A 148 -7.18 -0.29 27.23
C SER A 148 -6.54 0.69 26.26
N ARG A 149 -6.06 0.18 25.15
CA ARG A 149 -5.40 0.95 24.08
C ARG A 149 -6.10 0.73 22.78
N GLN A 150 -6.41 1.82 22.10
CA GLN A 150 -6.95 1.78 20.76
C GLN A 150 -6.28 2.83 19.88
N GLY A 151 -6.25 2.55 18.60
CA GLY A 151 -5.74 3.48 17.63
C GLY A 151 -6.38 3.30 16.28
N SER A 152 -6.48 4.38 15.56
CA SER A 152 -7.09 4.43 14.26
C SER A 152 -6.45 5.48 13.36
N GLY A 153 -6.63 5.31 12.06
CA GLY A 153 -6.22 6.30 11.08
C GLY A 153 -5.37 5.75 9.96
N SER A 154 -5.06 6.62 9.02
CA SER A 154 -4.24 6.28 7.85
C SER A 154 -3.52 7.50 7.32
N LEU A 155 -2.40 7.27 6.65
CA LEU A 155 -1.76 8.25 5.79
C LEU A 155 -1.94 7.82 4.35
N ASN A 156 -2.28 8.78 3.49
CA ASN A 156 -2.55 8.57 2.08
C ASN A 156 -1.73 9.53 1.23
N GLU A 157 -1.42 9.14 0.00
CA GLU A 157 -0.72 9.95 -0.99
C GLU A 157 -1.62 10.25 -2.19
N LEU A 158 -1.91 11.52 -2.43
CA LEU A 158 -2.43 11.99 -3.71
C LEU A 158 -1.23 12.38 -4.58
N TYR A 159 -0.94 11.61 -5.62
CA TYR A 159 0.21 11.87 -6.47
C TYR A 159 -0.19 12.38 -7.86
N ALA A 160 0.70 13.16 -8.44
CA ALA A 160 0.71 13.50 -9.86
C ALA A 160 2.14 13.29 -10.39
N GLY A 161 2.26 12.65 -11.55
CA GLY A 161 3.54 12.29 -12.11
C GLY A 161 3.59 12.40 -13.62
N ILE A 162 4.82 12.54 -14.11
CA ILE A 162 5.14 12.63 -15.52
C ILE A 162 6.38 11.80 -15.83
N ALA A 163 6.41 11.19 -16.99
CA ALA A 163 7.57 10.49 -17.51
C ALA A 163 7.78 10.73 -18.98
N GLY A 164 9.04 10.65 -19.40
CA GLY A 164 9.44 10.76 -20.79
C GLY A 164 10.47 9.69 -21.17
N GLU A 165 10.52 9.38 -22.47
CA GLU A 165 11.54 8.55 -23.10
C GLU A 165 12.47 9.42 -23.95
N PRO A 166 13.57 9.98 -23.37
CA PRO A 166 14.51 10.83 -24.08
C PRO A 166 15.15 10.12 -25.29
N PHE A 167 15.52 8.87 -25.10
CA PHE A 167 16.00 7.99 -26.17
C PHE A 167 15.45 6.58 -25.99
N LYS A 168 15.41 5.84 -27.06
CA LYS A 168 14.74 4.54 -27.16
C LYS A 168 15.15 3.59 -26.05
N GLY A 169 14.16 3.14 -25.27
CA GLY A 169 14.34 2.21 -24.17
C GLY A 169 14.71 2.86 -22.84
N PHE A 170 15.21 4.08 -22.80
CA PHE A 170 15.53 4.80 -21.57
C PHE A 170 14.43 5.77 -21.18
N THR A 171 13.85 5.60 -20.01
CA THR A 171 12.77 6.45 -19.50
C THR A 171 13.12 7.03 -18.15
N VAL A 172 12.72 8.27 -17.95
CA VAL A 172 12.85 9.01 -16.71
C VAL A 172 11.48 9.54 -16.29
N GLY A 173 11.20 9.54 -15.01
CA GLY A 173 9.93 10.04 -14.50
C GLY A 173 10.04 10.55 -13.08
N ALA A 174 9.07 11.35 -12.70
CA ALA A 174 8.95 11.88 -11.35
C ALA A 174 7.49 11.99 -10.93
N ASN A 175 7.22 11.72 -9.66
CA ASN A 175 5.98 12.01 -8.96
C ASN A 175 6.22 13.08 -7.93
N ILE A 176 5.26 14.00 -7.83
CA ILE A 176 5.02 14.80 -6.63
C ILE A 176 3.76 14.29 -5.97
N SER A 177 3.81 14.03 -4.67
CA SER A 177 2.68 13.54 -3.91
C SER A 177 2.37 14.49 -2.75
N TYR A 178 1.09 14.66 -2.45
CA TYR A 178 0.60 15.25 -1.22
C TYR A 178 0.32 14.12 -0.23
N LEU A 179 1.14 14.03 0.82
CA LEU A 179 1.00 13.06 1.91
C LEU A 179 0.10 13.68 2.99
N PHE A 180 -1.02 13.05 3.28
CA PHE A 180 -2.00 13.56 4.23
C PHE A 180 -2.68 12.44 5.00
N GLY A 181 -3.17 12.80 6.20
CA GLY A 181 -3.97 11.92 7.03
C GLY A 181 -3.81 12.19 8.51
N THR A 182 -4.51 11.41 9.30
CA THR A 182 -4.52 11.52 10.76
C THR A 182 -4.32 10.15 11.36
N ILE A 183 -3.45 10.08 12.36
CA ILE A 183 -3.26 8.93 13.22
C ILE A 183 -3.68 9.33 14.62
N LEU A 184 -4.62 8.59 15.22
CA LEU A 184 -5.10 8.77 16.58
C LEU A 184 -4.71 7.54 17.41
N ASN A 185 -4.07 7.77 18.55
CA ASN A 185 -3.74 6.76 19.53
C ASN A 185 -4.35 7.17 20.86
N GLU A 186 -5.09 6.27 21.50
CA GLU A 186 -5.79 6.50 22.74
C GLU A 186 -5.40 5.42 23.74
N THR A 187 -5.16 5.83 24.98
CA THR A 187 -4.92 4.95 26.10
C THR A 187 -5.89 5.32 27.21
N TYR A 188 -6.77 4.42 27.54
CA TYR A 188 -7.71 4.54 28.65
C TYR A 188 -7.16 3.72 29.83
N ALA A 189 -6.93 4.37 30.95
CA ALA A 189 -6.48 3.74 32.18
C ALA A 189 -7.52 3.98 33.28
N GLN A 190 -8.06 2.91 33.86
CA GLN A 190 -8.97 2.96 34.99
C GLN A 190 -8.29 2.28 36.17
N VAL A 191 -8.03 3.04 37.24
CA VAL A 191 -7.34 2.56 38.45
C VAL A 191 -8.32 2.24 39.56
N SER A 192 -9.52 2.82 39.53
CA SER A 192 -10.61 2.54 40.49
C SER A 192 -11.95 2.82 39.85
N THR A 193 -13.04 2.52 40.52
CA THR A 193 -14.42 2.83 40.03
C THR A 193 -14.69 4.33 39.88
N THR A 194 -13.85 5.18 40.49
CA THR A 194 -14.01 6.64 40.50
C THR A 194 -12.85 7.39 39.85
N GLN A 195 -11.77 6.69 39.47
CA GLN A 195 -10.59 7.32 38.88
C GLN A 195 -10.23 6.64 37.58
N SER A 196 -10.36 7.36 36.49
CA SER A 196 -9.96 6.95 35.17
C SER A 196 -9.41 8.12 34.37
N ALA A 197 -8.48 7.84 33.48
CA ALA A 197 -7.85 8.84 32.65
C ALA A 197 -7.81 8.36 31.20
N LEU A 198 -8.02 9.31 30.27
CA LEU A 198 -7.91 9.10 28.83
C LEU A 198 -6.76 9.96 28.28
N PHE A 199 -5.78 9.28 27.71
CA PHE A 199 -4.64 9.89 27.02
C PHE A 199 -4.83 9.76 25.54
N GLN A 200 -5.01 10.89 24.85
CA GLN A 200 -5.11 10.93 23.39
C GLN A 200 -3.86 11.54 22.77
N ARG A 201 -3.38 10.91 21.73
CA ARG A 201 -2.30 11.41 20.88
C ARG A 201 -2.75 11.40 19.44
N GLN A 202 -2.79 12.56 18.84
CA GLN A 202 -3.18 12.75 17.46
C GLN A 202 -1.98 13.27 16.66
N MET A 203 -1.70 12.63 15.53
CA MET A 203 -0.73 13.10 14.55
C MET A 203 -1.48 13.43 13.26
N ILE A 204 -1.46 14.68 12.86
CA ILE A 204 -2.04 15.16 11.60
C ILE A 204 -0.88 15.48 10.67
N VAL A 205 -0.74 14.71 9.60
CA VAL A 205 0.29 14.89 8.57
C VAL A 205 -0.30 15.68 7.40
N ARG A 206 0.43 16.69 6.93
CA ARG A 206 0.13 17.49 5.74
C ARG A 206 1.45 17.88 5.10
N ASP A 207 1.91 17.07 4.16
CA ASP A 207 3.26 17.21 3.62
C ASP A 207 3.30 16.83 2.13
N TYR A 208 4.41 17.11 1.48
CA TYR A 208 4.68 16.64 0.13
C TYR A 208 5.77 15.56 0.14
N ARG A 209 5.77 14.72 -0.88
CA ARG A 209 6.80 13.70 -1.10
C ARG A 209 7.17 13.68 -2.58
N LEU A 210 8.44 13.41 -2.86
CA LEU A 210 8.94 13.26 -4.23
C LEU A 210 9.34 11.80 -4.45
N ASN A 211 9.10 11.30 -5.65
CA ASN A 211 9.58 9.99 -6.07
C ASN A 211 10.11 10.09 -7.50
N PHE A 212 11.35 9.72 -7.72
CA PHE A 212 12.02 9.71 -9.01
C PHE A 212 12.15 8.28 -9.50
N GLY A 213 12.02 8.09 -10.80
CA GLY A 213 12.13 6.80 -11.45
C GLY A 213 12.98 6.82 -12.69
N LEU A 214 13.70 5.74 -12.89
CA LEU A 214 14.46 5.45 -14.10
C LEU A 214 14.12 4.03 -14.55
N GLN A 215 13.98 3.81 -15.85
CA GLN A 215 13.92 2.47 -16.45
C GLN A 215 14.77 2.44 -17.72
N TYR A 216 15.48 1.33 -17.90
CA TYR A 216 16.18 1.03 -19.14
C TYR A 216 15.74 -0.33 -19.67
N SER A 217 15.12 -0.32 -20.83
CA SER A 217 14.52 -1.49 -21.45
C SER A 217 15.26 -1.87 -22.71
N LEU A 218 15.92 -3.02 -22.66
CA LEU A 218 16.74 -3.59 -23.74
C LEU A 218 15.96 -4.67 -24.48
N PRO A 219 15.77 -4.58 -25.80
CA PRO A 219 15.33 -5.72 -26.59
C PRO A 219 16.46 -6.76 -26.63
N VAL A 220 16.23 -7.94 -26.05
CA VAL A 220 17.15 -9.07 -26.13
C VAL A 220 17.10 -9.71 -27.53
N ASN A 221 15.88 -9.77 -28.06
CA ASN A 221 15.62 -10.18 -29.44
C ASN A 221 14.35 -9.45 -29.94
N LYS A 222 13.76 -9.88 -31.07
CA LYS A 222 12.53 -9.25 -31.63
C LYS A 222 11.30 -9.36 -30.73
N ILE A 223 11.30 -10.28 -29.77
CA ILE A 223 10.12 -10.63 -28.99
C ILE A 223 10.37 -10.46 -27.48
N ASP A 224 11.61 -10.73 -27.02
CA ASP A 224 11.98 -10.72 -25.61
C ASP A 224 12.56 -9.37 -25.21
N ARG A 225 12.33 -8.99 -23.96
CA ARG A 225 12.76 -7.72 -23.40
C ARG A 225 13.33 -7.92 -22.00
N PHE A 226 14.42 -7.24 -21.71
CA PHE A 226 14.99 -7.11 -20.39
C PHE A 226 14.90 -5.65 -19.94
N THR A 227 14.41 -5.40 -18.73
CA THR A 227 14.27 -4.05 -18.19
C THR A 227 14.87 -3.97 -16.80
N VAL A 228 15.65 -2.93 -16.56
CA VAL A 228 16.14 -2.55 -15.23
C VAL A 228 15.39 -1.30 -14.78
N GLY A 229 14.96 -1.27 -13.55
CA GLY A 229 14.28 -0.15 -12.93
C GLY A 229 14.98 0.33 -11.68
N LEU A 230 15.05 1.64 -11.48
CA LEU A 230 15.54 2.29 -10.26
C LEU A 230 14.50 3.29 -9.81
N THR A 231 14.30 3.38 -8.49
CA THR A 231 13.47 4.41 -7.87
C THR A 231 14.19 5.03 -6.69
N TYR A 232 13.96 6.32 -6.48
CA TYR A 232 14.50 7.04 -5.34
C TYR A 232 13.48 8.06 -4.82
N SER A 233 13.22 8.01 -3.54
CA SER A 233 12.41 9.01 -2.84
C SER A 233 13.25 9.59 -1.70
N PRO A 234 13.54 10.90 -1.72
CA PRO A 234 14.38 11.53 -0.69
C PRO A 234 13.68 11.53 0.66
N GLY A 235 14.45 11.24 1.69
CA GLY A 235 14.04 11.36 3.08
C GLY A 235 13.83 12.83 3.46
N LYS A 236 12.93 13.09 4.39
CA LYS A 236 12.62 14.44 4.83
C LYS A 236 11.97 14.49 6.21
N SER A 237 12.07 15.64 6.87
CA SER A 237 11.26 15.92 8.06
C SER A 237 9.80 16.09 7.69
N LEU A 238 8.89 15.48 8.45
CA LEU A 238 7.45 15.55 8.23
C LEU A 238 6.90 16.91 8.69
N HIS A 239 5.98 17.47 7.89
CA HIS A 239 5.20 18.64 8.25
C HIS A 239 3.79 18.21 8.71
N GLY A 240 3.29 18.95 9.71
CA GLY A 240 1.99 18.67 10.31
C GLY A 240 1.97 19.07 11.77
N THR A 241 0.94 18.63 12.48
CA THR A 241 0.69 18.95 13.88
C THR A 241 0.55 17.67 14.69
N GLY A 242 1.24 17.59 15.82
CA GLY A 242 1.02 16.58 16.86
C GLY A 242 0.26 17.23 18.01
N ARG A 243 -0.77 16.54 18.51
CA ARG A 243 -1.55 16.97 19.67
C ARG A 243 -1.59 15.85 20.71
N SER A 244 -1.31 16.19 21.96
CA SER A 244 -1.44 15.28 23.11
C SER A 244 -2.43 15.90 24.09
N VAL A 245 -3.46 15.14 24.48
CA VAL A 245 -4.50 15.60 25.37
C VAL A 245 -4.73 14.54 26.43
N ASN A 246 -4.82 14.96 27.70
CA ASN A 246 -5.17 14.11 28.82
C ASN A 246 -6.48 14.60 29.44
N TYR A 247 -7.41 13.68 29.60
CA TYR A 247 -8.69 13.92 30.26
C TYR A 247 -8.74 13.12 31.56
N ASP A 248 -9.20 13.76 32.65
CA ASP A 248 -9.78 13.03 33.76
C ASP A 248 -11.23 12.69 33.38
N THR A 249 -11.60 11.42 33.43
CA THR A 249 -12.95 10.99 33.02
C THR A 249 -14.04 11.42 33.99
N ALA A 250 -13.71 11.93 35.19
CA ALA A 250 -14.67 12.59 36.07
C ALA A 250 -15.12 13.99 35.54
N ASN A 251 -14.32 14.57 34.62
CA ASN A 251 -14.56 15.90 33.99
C ASN A 251 -14.30 15.83 32.48
N GLU A 252 -15.08 15.05 31.75
CA GLU A 252 -14.89 14.76 30.31
C GLU A 252 -14.91 16.00 29.39
N SER A 253 -15.39 17.13 29.86
CA SER A 253 -15.55 18.36 29.05
C SER A 253 -14.30 19.26 29.00
N THR A 254 -13.35 19.10 29.92
CA THR A 254 -12.16 19.98 29.98
C THR A 254 -10.90 19.14 30.10
N PRO A 255 -9.97 19.23 29.15
CA PRO A 255 -8.70 18.49 29.26
C PRO A 255 -7.86 19.06 30.42
N GLU A 256 -7.33 18.19 31.28
CA GLU A 256 -6.37 18.59 32.32
C GLU A 256 -5.06 19.09 31.71
N TYR A 257 -4.68 18.53 30.57
CA TYR A 257 -3.45 18.86 29.85
C TYR A 257 -3.68 18.81 28.36
N SER A 258 -3.21 19.83 27.64
CA SER A 258 -3.18 19.84 26.18
C SER A 258 -1.85 20.44 25.70
N ASP A 259 -1.13 19.66 24.90
CA ASP A 259 0.10 20.10 24.22
C ASP A 259 -0.10 19.98 22.71
N GLU A 260 0.24 21.04 21.99
CA GLU A 260 0.24 21.04 20.54
C GLU A 260 1.64 21.42 20.04
N HIS A 261 2.19 20.59 19.17
CA HIS A 261 3.54 20.79 18.65
C HIS A 261 3.61 20.51 17.15
N LYS A 262 4.58 21.14 16.50
CA LYS A 262 4.88 20.85 15.08
C LYS A 262 5.58 19.51 14.95
N LEU A 263 5.23 18.72 13.93
CA LEU A 263 5.92 17.45 13.64
C LEU A 263 7.35 17.69 13.13
N GLN A 264 7.61 18.83 12.52
CA GLN A 264 8.90 19.18 11.94
C GLN A 264 10.04 19.12 12.97
N GLY A 265 11.10 18.37 12.64
CA GLY A 265 12.25 18.15 13.52
C GLY A 265 12.09 16.97 14.49
N SER A 266 10.86 16.56 14.79
CA SER A 266 10.56 15.45 15.70
C SER A 266 10.20 14.16 14.96
N TYR A 267 9.70 14.26 13.72
CA TYR A 267 9.31 13.11 12.88
C TYR A 267 9.91 13.25 11.49
N SER A 268 10.39 12.17 10.91
CA SER A 268 10.93 12.18 9.56
C SER A 268 10.71 10.86 8.83
N LEU A 269 10.68 10.94 7.50
CA LEU A 269 10.74 9.78 6.60
C LEU A 269 12.19 9.55 6.16
N PRO A 270 12.64 8.31 6.02
CA PRO A 270 13.94 7.99 5.45
C PRO A 270 13.95 8.11 3.93
N ASP A 271 15.15 8.12 3.37
CA ASP A 271 15.33 7.83 1.95
C ASP A 271 14.73 6.48 1.60
N THR A 272 14.18 6.35 0.40
CA THR A 272 13.69 5.07 -0.11
C THR A 272 14.36 4.78 -1.44
N TRP A 273 15.05 3.64 -1.51
CA TRP A 273 15.72 3.14 -2.71
C TRP A 273 15.01 1.88 -3.20
N GLY A 274 14.70 1.83 -4.47
CA GLY A 274 14.14 0.65 -5.12
C GLY A 274 14.95 0.27 -6.35
N VAL A 275 15.23 -1.01 -6.51
CA VAL A 275 15.90 -1.60 -7.67
C VAL A 275 15.06 -2.77 -8.14
N GLY A 276 14.80 -2.85 -9.45
CA GLY A 276 14.06 -3.96 -10.04
C GLY A 276 14.71 -4.45 -11.33
N ILE A 277 14.51 -5.72 -11.60
CA ILE A 277 14.87 -6.35 -12.86
C ILE A 277 13.65 -7.13 -13.38
N ASN A 278 13.35 -6.96 -14.66
CA ASN A 278 12.24 -7.62 -15.33
C ASN A 278 12.71 -8.30 -16.61
N TYR A 279 12.24 -9.53 -16.82
CA TYR A 279 12.45 -10.25 -18.07
C TYR A 279 11.12 -10.69 -18.67
N GLU A 280 10.83 -10.20 -19.85
CA GLU A 280 9.61 -10.53 -20.61
C GLU A 280 9.98 -11.50 -21.73
N PHE A 281 9.58 -12.79 -21.55
CA PHE A 281 9.83 -13.85 -22.52
C PHE A 281 8.64 -14.04 -23.46
N ARG A 282 8.88 -13.88 -24.75
CA ARG A 282 7.89 -14.06 -25.85
C ARG A 282 6.58 -13.33 -25.64
N ARG A 283 6.58 -12.23 -24.86
CA ARG A 283 5.37 -11.51 -24.41
C ARG A 283 4.36 -12.39 -23.68
N LYS A 284 4.73 -13.60 -23.26
CA LYS A 284 3.86 -14.56 -22.57
C LYS A 284 4.18 -14.69 -21.10
N VAL A 285 5.46 -14.71 -20.76
CA VAL A 285 5.93 -14.81 -19.39
C VAL A 285 6.66 -13.53 -19.03
N MET A 286 6.29 -12.94 -17.92
CA MET A 286 7.02 -11.85 -17.28
C MET A 286 7.53 -12.34 -15.93
N LEU A 287 8.82 -12.17 -15.68
CA LEU A 287 9.50 -12.45 -14.42
C LEU A 287 10.09 -11.15 -13.89
N GLU A 288 9.80 -10.80 -12.66
CA GLU A 288 10.33 -9.60 -12.03
C GLU A 288 10.83 -9.88 -10.62
N PHE A 289 11.95 -9.25 -10.28
CA PHE A 289 12.51 -9.23 -8.94
C PHE A 289 12.78 -7.80 -8.53
N ASP A 290 12.34 -7.44 -7.32
CA ASP A 290 12.51 -6.11 -6.74
C ASP A 290 13.20 -6.17 -5.39
N TYR A 291 14.04 -5.18 -5.12
CA TYR A 291 14.64 -4.91 -3.82
C TYR A 291 14.34 -3.48 -3.39
N THR A 292 13.83 -3.32 -2.16
CA THR A 292 13.58 -2.01 -1.53
C THR A 292 14.43 -1.86 -0.29
N TYR A 293 15.08 -0.72 -0.14
CA TYR A 293 15.87 -0.36 1.05
C TYR A 293 15.45 0.99 1.62
N GLN A 294 15.24 1.03 2.93
CA GLN A 294 14.85 2.23 3.69
C GLN A 294 15.66 2.32 4.99
N PRO A 295 16.59 3.28 5.13
CA PRO A 295 17.42 3.46 6.32
C PRO A 295 16.64 4.15 7.45
N TRP A 296 15.62 3.51 8.01
CA TRP A 296 14.78 4.04 9.08
C TRP A 296 15.55 4.37 10.35
N SER A 297 16.71 3.72 10.61
CA SER A 297 17.56 4.06 11.76
C SER A 297 18.04 5.51 11.78
N LYS A 298 17.99 6.20 10.63
CA LYS A 298 18.30 7.64 10.49
C LYS A 298 17.06 8.53 10.64
N ALA A 299 15.87 7.96 10.64
CA ALA A 299 14.62 8.70 10.78
C ALA A 299 14.41 9.10 12.25
N LYS A 300 13.77 10.25 12.44
CA LYS A 300 13.42 10.77 13.75
C LYS A 300 11.98 10.38 14.09
N TYR A 301 11.77 10.05 15.34
CA TYR A 301 10.45 9.81 15.91
C TYR A 301 10.44 10.24 17.37
N ARG A 302 9.46 11.03 17.77
CA ARG A 302 9.28 11.45 19.18
C ARG A 302 8.66 10.27 19.95
N GLU A 303 9.48 9.58 20.70
CA GLU A 303 9.10 8.34 21.39
C GLU A 303 8.19 8.57 22.58
N PHE A 304 7.24 7.63 22.72
CA PHE A 304 6.48 7.40 23.94
C PHE A 304 6.32 5.90 24.26
N LEU A 305 6.79 5.02 23.38
CA LEU A 305 6.70 3.57 23.51
C LEU A 305 8.10 2.95 23.39
N ASN A 306 8.30 1.81 24.00
CA ASN A 306 9.59 1.09 24.00
C ASN A 306 9.82 0.40 22.63
N PHE A 307 10.20 1.18 21.61
CA PHE A 307 10.61 0.68 20.30
C PHE A 307 11.69 1.56 19.67
N ASP A 308 12.41 0.97 18.72
CA ASP A 308 13.43 1.66 17.92
C ASP A 308 13.14 1.52 16.42
N TYR A 309 13.52 2.51 15.65
CA TYR A 309 13.58 2.40 14.19
C TYR A 309 14.81 1.61 13.75
N VAL A 310 14.60 0.66 12.85
CA VAL A 310 15.66 -0.16 12.23
C VAL A 310 15.50 -0.16 10.72
N ASN A 311 16.62 -0.33 10.00
CA ASN A 311 16.58 -0.30 8.53
C ASN A 311 15.68 -1.40 7.98
N ARG A 312 14.79 -1.03 7.07
CA ARG A 312 13.89 -1.95 6.37
C ARG A 312 14.51 -2.41 5.06
N SER A 313 14.45 -3.71 4.80
CA SER A 313 14.77 -4.33 3.52
C SER A 313 13.60 -5.22 3.09
N LYS A 314 13.17 -5.07 1.84
CA LYS A 314 12.11 -5.91 1.25
C LYS A 314 12.63 -6.49 -0.06
N TYR A 315 12.41 -7.80 -0.24
CA TYR A 315 12.68 -8.56 -1.46
C TYR A 315 11.35 -9.07 -1.98
N ALA A 316 11.09 -8.89 -3.25
CA ALA A 316 9.87 -9.37 -3.90
C ALA A 316 10.19 -10.07 -5.22
N LEU A 317 9.47 -11.13 -5.50
CA LEU A 317 9.57 -11.91 -6.74
C LEU A 317 8.17 -12.14 -7.29
N GLY A 318 7.99 -11.91 -8.60
CA GLY A 318 6.72 -12.07 -9.27
C GLY A 318 6.84 -12.68 -10.64
N VAL A 319 5.84 -13.48 -11.00
CA VAL A 319 5.70 -14.10 -12.32
C VAL A 319 4.29 -13.85 -12.84
N GLN A 320 4.19 -13.45 -14.09
CA GLN A 320 2.93 -13.43 -14.84
C GLN A 320 3.05 -14.30 -16.08
N TYR A 321 2.05 -15.15 -16.32
CA TYR A 321 1.94 -15.96 -17.52
C TYR A 321 0.63 -15.68 -18.23
N THR A 322 0.69 -15.29 -19.51
CA THR A 322 -0.47 -15.12 -20.38
C THR A 322 -0.24 -15.99 -21.62
N PRO A 323 -0.91 -17.15 -21.74
CA PRO A 323 -0.62 -18.15 -22.76
C PRO A 323 -0.70 -17.63 -24.20
N ASP A 324 -1.78 -16.93 -24.53
CA ASP A 324 -1.99 -16.37 -25.87
C ASP A 324 -3.03 -15.24 -25.82
N PHE A 325 -2.62 -14.03 -26.13
CA PHE A 325 -3.51 -12.84 -26.16
C PHE A 325 -4.60 -12.90 -27.23
N ARG A 326 -4.47 -13.77 -28.24
CA ARG A 326 -5.43 -13.93 -29.34
C ARG A 326 -6.16 -15.28 -29.33
N GLY A 327 -5.86 -16.13 -28.34
CA GLY A 327 -6.43 -17.46 -28.20
C GLY A 327 -7.86 -17.47 -27.62
N SER A 328 -8.31 -18.65 -27.22
CA SER A 328 -9.56 -18.83 -26.47
C SER A 328 -9.55 -18.03 -25.17
N TYR A 329 -10.71 -17.83 -24.54
CA TYR A 329 -10.84 -17.00 -23.34
C TYR A 329 -9.84 -17.39 -22.25
N LEU A 330 -9.73 -18.66 -21.91
CA LEU A 330 -8.80 -19.17 -20.89
C LEU A 330 -7.31 -18.87 -21.22
N LYS A 331 -6.95 -18.87 -22.51
CA LYS A 331 -5.60 -18.54 -22.95
C LYS A 331 -5.27 -17.05 -22.84
N ARG A 332 -6.28 -16.20 -22.76
CA ARG A 332 -6.14 -14.73 -22.60
C ARG A 332 -6.06 -14.30 -21.14
N ILE A 333 -6.42 -15.18 -20.19
CA ILE A 333 -6.29 -14.91 -18.76
C ILE A 333 -4.81 -14.77 -18.42
N SER A 334 -4.47 -13.76 -17.62
CA SER A 334 -3.15 -13.60 -17.03
C SER A 334 -3.12 -14.33 -15.69
N TYR A 335 -2.28 -15.33 -15.57
CA TYR A 335 -2.02 -16.10 -14.35
C TYR A 335 -0.83 -15.48 -13.64
N ARG A 336 -0.95 -15.23 -12.34
CA ARG A 336 0.07 -14.54 -11.56
C ARG A 336 0.42 -15.32 -10.31
N LEU A 337 1.70 -15.31 -9.96
CA LEU A 337 2.23 -15.88 -8.74
C LEU A 337 3.36 -14.98 -8.24
N GLY A 338 3.50 -14.84 -6.95
CA GLY A 338 4.58 -14.08 -6.37
C GLY A 338 4.76 -14.30 -4.88
N GLY A 339 5.76 -13.67 -4.33
CA GLY A 339 6.01 -13.66 -2.91
C GLY A 339 6.97 -12.55 -2.53
N ASN A 340 6.96 -12.20 -1.26
CA ASN A 340 7.92 -11.25 -0.72
C ASN A 340 8.38 -11.64 0.68
N TYR A 341 9.56 -11.13 1.02
CA TYR A 341 10.12 -11.18 2.35
C TYR A 341 10.55 -9.79 2.76
N SER A 342 10.19 -9.35 3.96
CA SER A 342 10.59 -8.06 4.51
C SER A 342 10.94 -8.15 5.98
N ASN A 343 12.02 -7.47 6.36
CA ASN A 343 12.20 -7.03 7.73
C ASN A 343 11.44 -5.72 7.92
N ASP A 344 10.68 -5.59 8.99
CA ASP A 344 9.97 -4.35 9.28
C ASP A 344 10.94 -3.23 9.72
N TYR A 345 10.44 -2.00 9.69
CA TYR A 345 11.20 -0.81 10.08
C TYR A 345 11.26 -0.60 11.60
N MET A 346 10.58 -1.45 12.38
CA MET A 346 10.47 -1.36 13.82
C MET A 346 11.13 -2.54 14.53
N ARG A 347 11.71 -2.25 15.71
CA ARG A 347 12.17 -3.21 16.70
C ARG A 347 11.44 -2.92 18.00
N ILE A 348 10.68 -3.88 18.52
CA ILE A 348 9.78 -3.74 19.68
C ILE A 348 10.32 -4.62 20.79
N ALA A 349 10.56 -4.05 21.97
CA ALA A 349 11.16 -4.75 23.12
C ALA A 349 12.40 -5.59 22.73
N GLY A 350 13.29 -5.03 21.91
CA GLY A 350 14.48 -5.70 21.40
C GLY A 350 14.26 -6.69 20.25
N ASN A 351 13.01 -6.98 19.87
CA ASN A 351 12.65 -7.97 18.85
C ASN A 351 12.29 -7.31 17.52
N ARG A 352 12.88 -7.78 16.43
CA ARG A 352 12.65 -7.27 15.10
C ARG A 352 11.52 -8.02 14.41
N LEU A 353 10.54 -7.31 13.88
CA LEU A 353 9.47 -7.90 13.09
C LEU A 353 9.98 -8.39 11.73
N ARG A 354 9.55 -9.59 11.34
CA ARG A 354 9.80 -10.18 10.03
C ARG A 354 8.48 -10.65 9.45
N GLN A 355 8.35 -10.47 8.14
CA GLN A 355 7.19 -10.95 7.40
C GLN A 355 7.60 -11.65 6.12
N TYR A 356 6.83 -12.65 5.73
CA TYR A 356 6.89 -13.23 4.38
C TYR A 356 5.48 -13.39 3.85
N SER A 357 5.32 -13.26 2.55
CA SER A 357 4.04 -13.50 1.90
C SER A 357 4.19 -14.31 0.62
N ILE A 358 3.11 -15.01 0.29
CA ILE A 358 2.92 -15.70 -0.99
C ILE A 358 1.60 -15.20 -1.56
N SER A 359 1.61 -14.84 -2.84
CA SER A 359 0.44 -14.32 -3.53
C SER A 359 0.18 -15.07 -4.84
N ALA A 360 -1.08 -15.20 -5.19
CA ALA A 360 -1.54 -15.73 -6.47
C ALA A 360 -2.70 -14.89 -6.98
N GLY A 361 -2.89 -14.85 -8.31
CA GLY A 361 -4.03 -14.13 -8.85
C GLY A 361 -4.23 -14.32 -10.35
N PHE A 362 -5.34 -13.75 -10.79
CA PHE A 362 -5.82 -13.84 -12.17
C PHE A 362 -6.18 -12.47 -12.71
N GLY A 363 -5.85 -12.24 -13.97
CA GLY A 363 -6.33 -11.08 -14.73
C GLY A 363 -7.28 -11.54 -15.81
N PHE A 364 -8.58 -11.27 -15.62
CA PHE A 364 -9.66 -11.66 -16.51
C PHE A 364 -9.93 -10.55 -17.54
N PRO A 365 -9.58 -10.72 -18.81
CA PRO A 365 -9.91 -9.73 -19.84
C PRO A 365 -11.41 -9.76 -20.13
N VAL A 366 -12.04 -8.58 -20.15
CA VAL A 366 -13.45 -8.45 -20.53
C VAL A 366 -13.56 -8.45 -22.06
N PRO A 367 -14.32 -9.38 -22.67
CA PRO A 367 -14.29 -9.57 -24.13
C PRO A 367 -14.69 -8.37 -24.98
N THR A 368 -15.62 -7.56 -24.49
CA THR A 368 -16.21 -6.41 -25.23
C THR A 368 -15.42 -5.12 -25.01
N PHE A 369 -14.64 -5.04 -23.93
CA PHE A 369 -13.88 -3.86 -23.53
C PHE A 369 -12.41 -4.24 -23.36
N LYS A 370 -11.50 -3.28 -23.48
CA LYS A 370 -10.09 -3.48 -23.17
C LYS A 370 -9.82 -3.49 -21.64
N THR A 371 -10.86 -3.74 -20.87
CA THR A 371 -10.86 -3.78 -19.39
C THR A 371 -10.35 -5.12 -18.91
N THR A 372 -9.62 -5.11 -17.81
CA THR A 372 -9.18 -6.33 -17.10
C THR A 372 -9.63 -6.28 -15.65
N ILE A 373 -10.28 -7.36 -15.19
CA ILE A 373 -10.62 -7.55 -13.78
C ILE A 373 -9.51 -8.40 -13.17
N ASN A 374 -8.85 -7.86 -12.13
CA ASN A 374 -7.77 -8.52 -11.43
C ASN A 374 -8.28 -9.04 -10.08
N LEU A 375 -8.13 -10.33 -9.84
CA LEU A 375 -8.43 -10.98 -8.57
C LEU A 375 -7.15 -11.56 -8.00
N GLY A 376 -6.81 -11.22 -6.78
CA GLY A 376 -5.61 -11.70 -6.08
C GLY A 376 -5.93 -12.22 -4.69
N VAL A 377 -5.16 -13.19 -4.26
CA VAL A 377 -5.15 -13.70 -2.88
C VAL A 377 -3.70 -13.71 -2.41
N GLU A 378 -3.45 -13.18 -1.24
CA GLU A 378 -2.15 -13.17 -0.57
C GLU A 378 -2.29 -13.78 0.82
N TYR A 379 -1.42 -14.71 1.15
CA TYR A 379 -1.19 -15.15 2.52
C TYR A 379 0.10 -14.51 3.03
N MET A 380 0.03 -13.84 4.18
CA MET A 380 1.18 -13.20 4.82
C MET A 380 1.29 -13.66 6.27
N HIS A 381 2.49 -14.01 6.67
CA HIS A 381 2.86 -14.32 8.05
C HIS A 381 3.83 -13.27 8.59
N ARG A 382 3.54 -12.76 9.79
CA ARG A 382 4.38 -11.78 10.50
C ARG A 382 4.61 -12.24 11.93
N GLN A 383 5.85 -12.14 12.39
CA GLN A 383 6.21 -12.36 13.78
C GLN A 383 7.49 -11.63 14.16
N ALA A 384 7.67 -11.39 15.47
CA ALA A 384 8.89 -10.84 16.02
C ALA A 384 9.96 -11.91 16.19
N HIS A 385 11.24 -11.51 16.18
CA HIS A 385 12.40 -12.40 16.34
C HIS A 385 13.50 -11.64 17.13
N PRO A 386 14.22 -12.26 18.11
CA PRO A 386 14.23 -13.67 18.47
C PRO A 386 12.98 -14.14 19.23
N ASN A 387 12.33 -13.31 20.07
CA ASN A 387 11.15 -13.72 20.82
C ASN A 387 9.89 -13.45 19.98
N PRO A 388 9.09 -14.47 19.69
CA PRO A 388 7.84 -14.27 18.98
C PRO A 388 6.83 -13.58 19.92
N LEU A 389 6.63 -12.28 19.78
CA LEU A 389 5.62 -11.55 20.54
C LEU A 389 4.22 -12.02 20.10
N ILE A 390 3.56 -11.29 19.25
CA ILE A 390 2.30 -11.70 18.65
C ILE A 390 2.60 -12.30 17.28
N LYS A 391 2.07 -13.50 17.01
CA LYS A 391 2.12 -14.12 15.66
C LYS A 391 0.88 -13.71 14.89
N GLU A 392 1.06 -13.26 13.69
CA GLU A 392 -0.01 -12.76 12.82
C GLU A 392 -0.02 -13.52 11.49
N ASN A 393 -1.21 -13.97 11.10
CA ASN A 393 -1.46 -14.59 9.81
C ASN A 393 -2.56 -13.83 9.11
N TYR A 394 -2.26 -13.31 7.93
CA TYR A 394 -3.18 -12.53 7.11
C TYR A 394 -3.58 -13.33 5.88
N VAL A 395 -4.84 -13.22 5.53
CA VAL A 395 -5.34 -13.59 4.20
C VAL A 395 -5.94 -12.32 3.59
N ASN A 396 -5.27 -11.80 2.57
CA ASN A 396 -5.70 -10.61 1.84
C ASN A 396 -6.32 -11.04 0.52
N ILE A 397 -7.51 -10.55 0.22
CA ILE A 397 -8.16 -10.71 -1.08
C ILE A 397 -8.24 -9.35 -1.72
N THR A 398 -7.71 -9.21 -2.93
CA THR A 398 -7.71 -7.96 -3.68
C THR A 398 -8.53 -8.11 -4.96
N LEU A 399 -9.39 -7.13 -5.21
CA LEU A 399 -10.12 -7.01 -6.46
C LEU A 399 -9.77 -5.67 -7.10
N GLY A 400 -9.28 -5.69 -8.33
CA GLY A 400 -8.96 -4.51 -9.10
C GLY A 400 -9.64 -4.50 -10.45
N VAL A 401 -10.00 -3.31 -10.91
CA VAL A 401 -10.58 -3.12 -12.24
C VAL A 401 -9.73 -2.10 -12.99
N ASN A 402 -9.06 -2.60 -14.03
CA ASN A 402 -8.24 -1.79 -14.92
C ASN A 402 -9.02 -1.53 -16.22
N PHE A 403 -9.48 -0.32 -16.38
CA PHE A 403 -10.12 0.16 -17.60
C PHE A 403 -9.06 0.68 -18.57
N ASN A 404 -9.16 0.25 -19.82
CA ASN A 404 -8.30 0.70 -20.92
C ASN A 404 -9.18 1.15 -22.07
N GLU A 405 -9.35 2.46 -22.21
CA GLU A 405 -10.22 3.05 -23.19
C GLU A 405 -9.43 3.84 -24.24
N MET A 406 -9.95 3.86 -25.47
CA MET A 406 -9.40 4.71 -26.53
C MET A 406 -10.00 6.11 -26.41
N TRP A 407 -9.19 7.06 -25.93
CA TRP A 407 -9.54 8.47 -25.90
C TRP A 407 -8.87 9.22 -27.06
N PHE A 408 -9.38 10.41 -27.40
CA PHE A 408 -8.86 11.28 -28.45
C PHE A 408 -9.08 10.76 -29.91
N ASN A 409 -9.98 9.82 -30.05
CA ASN A 409 -10.38 9.39 -31.42
C ASN A 409 -11.55 10.28 -31.91
N GLN A 410 -11.29 11.25 -32.79
CA GLN A 410 -12.35 11.99 -33.45
C GLN A 410 -13.15 11.03 -34.32
N ARG A 411 -14.39 10.74 -33.91
CA ARG A 411 -15.35 10.07 -34.81
C ARG A 411 -15.63 11.03 -35.95
N LYS A 412 -15.17 10.71 -37.15
CA LYS A 412 -15.64 11.40 -38.36
C LYS A 412 -17.10 11.03 -38.53
N ILE A 413 -17.98 12.00 -38.31
CA ILE A 413 -19.39 11.90 -38.68
C ILE A 413 -19.41 12.18 -40.19
N TYR A 414 -19.68 11.15 -40.97
CA TYR A 414 -19.93 11.28 -42.39
C TYR A 414 -21.43 11.49 -42.60
#